data_d2703f680f8722b5ba807cc530c61961
#
_entry.id   d2703f680f8722b5ba807cc530c61961
#
_cell.length_a   1.000
_cell.length_b   1.000
_cell.length_c   1.000
_cell.angle_alpha   90.00
_cell.angle_beta   90.00
_cell.angle_gamma   90.00
#
_symmetry.space_group_name_H-M   'P 1'
#
loop_
_entity.id
_entity.type
_entity.pdbx_description
1 polymer ?
#
loop_
_entity_poly.entity_id
_entity_poly.type
_entity_poly.pdbx_seq_one_letter_code
_entity_poly.pdbx_strand_id
1 'polypeptide(L)'
;MSTTPQAHIPRPQQTIARLTTSVRSRGPLRSAHAAADALVVEHLPFAARVAANYARRTGHPKEDLEQLAAIGLIKASRRYDIHRPGRSPNHFIAYARPFVNGEITHYLRDKGFLISVPGRWRELHARGQKLLREGTPAELIPTMLGLNTERWEEISAACAVRVVAMRVGQVEESLGY
;
A
#
# COMPACT_ATOMS: atom_id res chain seq x y z
N MET A 1 61.89 48.48 -12.17
CA MET A 1 60.61 48.70 -12.92
C MET A 1 59.86 47.41 -12.82
N SER A 2 58.96 47.26 -11.82
CA SER A 2 58.18 46.03 -11.54
C SER A 2 56.74 46.24 -11.99
N THR A 3 56.31 45.47 -12.97
CA THR A 3 54.96 45.52 -13.50
C THR A 3 54.12 44.45 -12.82
N THR A 4 53.15 44.87 -12.00
CA THR A 4 52.19 43.99 -11.32
C THR A 4 51.09 43.58 -12.30
N PRO A 5 50.71 42.30 -12.43
CA PRO A 5 49.59 41.91 -13.25
C PRO A 5 48.25 42.21 -12.54
N GLN A 6 47.40 42.98 -13.18
CA GLN A 6 46.05 43.33 -12.74
C GLN A 6 45.14 42.08 -12.89
N ALA A 7 44.62 41.59 -11.80
CA ALA A 7 43.64 40.48 -11.80
C ALA A 7 42.29 41.00 -12.39
N HIS A 8 41.86 40.38 -13.48
CA HIS A 8 40.56 40.66 -14.12
C HIS A 8 39.44 39.99 -13.31
N ILE A 9 38.64 40.84 -12.58
CA ILE A 9 37.45 40.42 -11.86
C ILE A 9 36.28 40.40 -12.86
N PRO A 10 35.65 39.23 -13.14
CA PRO A 10 34.51 39.16 -14.05
C PRO A 10 33.27 39.86 -13.45
N ARG A 11 32.56 40.63 -14.27
CA ARG A 11 31.37 41.40 -13.86
C ARG A 11 30.26 40.45 -13.36
N PRO A 12 29.51 40.81 -12.30
CA PRO A 12 28.51 39.95 -11.67
C PRO A 12 27.33 39.52 -12.58
N GLN A 13 27.06 40.25 -13.64
CA GLN A 13 25.99 39.92 -14.60
C GLN A 13 26.28 38.65 -15.43
N GLN A 14 27.53 38.28 -15.66
CA GLN A 14 27.89 37.09 -16.43
C GLN A 14 27.76 35.80 -15.59
N THR A 15 27.83 35.91 -14.27
CA THR A 15 27.69 34.77 -13.34
C THR A 15 26.23 34.35 -13.20
N ILE A 16 25.29 35.31 -13.20
CA ILE A 16 23.84 35.04 -13.11
C ILE A 16 23.33 34.36 -14.38
N ALA A 17 23.80 34.81 -15.57
CA ALA A 17 23.40 34.20 -16.85
C ALA A 17 23.87 32.72 -16.97
N ARG A 18 25.01 32.36 -16.42
CA ARG A 18 25.51 30.97 -16.41
C ARG A 18 24.75 30.07 -15.44
N LEU A 19 24.30 30.61 -14.30
CA LEU A 19 23.50 29.86 -13.31
C LEU A 19 22.08 29.61 -13.81
N THR A 20 21.46 30.57 -14.53
CA THR A 20 20.11 30.37 -15.07
C THR A 20 20.07 29.42 -16.26
N THR A 21 21.16 29.29 -17.03
CA THR A 21 21.25 28.33 -18.14
C THR A 21 21.44 26.90 -17.65
N SER A 22 22.10 26.71 -16.50
CA SER A 22 22.30 25.38 -15.88
C SER A 22 21.00 24.76 -15.29
N VAL A 23 19.99 25.57 -14.99
CA VAL A 23 18.70 25.09 -14.43
C VAL A 23 17.76 24.57 -15.53
N ARG A 24 17.98 24.94 -16.80
CA ARG A 24 17.12 24.56 -17.94
C ARG A 24 17.37 23.16 -18.53
N SER A 25 18.41 22.45 -18.17
CA SER A 25 18.78 21.16 -18.78
C SER A 25 18.40 19.91 -17.97
N ARG A 26 17.43 20.01 -17.06
CA ARG A 26 16.86 18.81 -16.36
C ARG A 26 15.59 18.34 -17.07
N GLY A 27 15.69 17.99 -18.36
CA GLY A 27 14.53 17.83 -19.23
C GLY A 27 13.78 16.48 -19.15
N PRO A 28 14.29 15.33 -19.58
CA PRO A 28 13.41 14.19 -19.87
C PRO A 28 12.96 13.40 -18.64
N LEU A 29 13.78 13.25 -17.60
CA LEU A 29 13.43 12.48 -16.40
C LEU A 29 12.35 13.17 -15.54
N ARG A 30 12.35 14.50 -15.46
CA ARG A 30 11.32 15.26 -14.71
C ARG A 30 9.95 15.19 -15.40
N SER A 31 9.91 15.19 -16.71
CA SER A 31 8.65 15.10 -17.46
C SER A 31 8.02 13.72 -17.35
N ALA A 32 8.82 12.64 -17.38
CA ALA A 32 8.33 11.27 -17.20
C ALA A 32 7.79 11.06 -15.77
N HIS A 33 8.47 11.59 -14.75
CA HIS A 33 7.98 11.53 -13.38
C HIS A 33 6.71 12.35 -13.19
N ALA A 34 6.62 13.54 -13.78
CA ALA A 34 5.42 14.38 -13.70
C ALA A 34 4.20 13.70 -14.34
N ALA A 35 4.36 13.00 -15.47
CA ALA A 35 3.28 12.24 -16.10
C ALA A 35 2.85 11.05 -15.22
N ALA A 36 3.81 10.33 -14.62
CA ALA A 36 3.52 9.25 -13.69
C ALA A 36 2.79 9.75 -12.43
N ASP A 37 3.24 10.89 -11.88
CA ASP A 37 2.62 11.50 -10.71
C ASP A 37 1.19 12.01 -11.00
N ALA A 38 0.96 12.55 -12.20
CA ALA A 38 -0.39 12.94 -12.65
C ALA A 38 -1.34 11.75 -12.70
N LEU A 39 -0.90 10.59 -13.20
CA LEU A 39 -1.69 9.35 -13.18
C LEU A 39 -2.04 8.90 -11.76
N VAL A 40 -1.12 9.06 -10.81
CA VAL A 40 -1.39 8.72 -9.40
C VAL A 40 -2.47 9.63 -8.85
N VAL A 41 -2.33 10.95 -8.99
CA VAL A 41 -3.29 11.94 -8.46
C VAL A 41 -4.69 11.73 -9.05
N GLU A 42 -4.78 11.53 -10.36
CA GLU A 42 -6.05 11.26 -11.05
C GLU A 42 -6.76 10.02 -10.52
N HIS A 43 -6.00 8.99 -10.12
CA HIS A 43 -6.56 7.71 -9.72
C HIS A 43 -6.58 7.45 -8.20
N LEU A 44 -6.24 8.44 -7.36
CA LEU A 44 -6.41 8.36 -5.90
C LEU A 44 -7.83 7.95 -5.46
N PRO A 45 -8.93 8.43 -6.10
CA PRO A 45 -10.28 7.98 -5.74
C PRO A 45 -10.51 6.48 -5.93
N PHE A 46 -9.84 5.85 -6.92
CA PHE A 46 -9.87 4.41 -7.10
C PHE A 46 -9.18 3.70 -5.93
N ALA A 47 -7.98 4.15 -5.53
CA ALA A 47 -7.23 3.61 -4.39
C ALA A 47 -8.03 3.68 -3.10
N ALA A 48 -8.67 4.84 -2.83
CA ALA A 48 -9.52 5.04 -1.65
C ALA A 48 -10.73 4.07 -1.61
N ARG A 49 -11.38 3.82 -2.76
CA ARG A 49 -12.47 2.82 -2.83
C ARG A 49 -11.99 1.40 -2.52
N VAL A 50 -10.82 1.02 -3.04
CA VAL A 50 -10.23 -0.29 -2.76
C VAL A 50 -9.90 -0.41 -1.28
N ALA A 51 -9.22 0.57 -0.71
CA ALA A 51 -8.88 0.63 0.71
C ALA A 51 -10.13 0.53 1.61
N ALA A 52 -11.18 1.29 1.31
CA ALA A 52 -12.45 1.24 2.04
C ALA A 52 -13.10 -0.15 2.02
N ASN A 53 -13.00 -0.87 0.90
CA ASN A 53 -13.49 -2.24 0.81
C ASN A 53 -12.70 -3.20 1.71
N TYR A 54 -11.39 -3.07 1.74
CA TYR A 54 -10.54 -3.86 2.64
C TYR A 54 -10.79 -3.48 4.11
N ALA A 55 -10.89 -2.19 4.45
CA ALA A 55 -11.15 -1.72 5.81
C ALA A 55 -12.43 -2.33 6.39
N ARG A 56 -13.54 -2.31 5.62
CA ARG A 56 -14.82 -2.92 6.05
C ARG A 56 -14.72 -4.43 6.29
N ARG A 57 -13.90 -5.14 5.51
CA ARG A 57 -13.76 -6.59 5.60
C ARG A 57 -12.81 -7.04 6.68
N THR A 58 -11.81 -6.23 7.00
CA THR A 58 -10.70 -6.61 7.88
C THR A 58 -10.73 -5.89 9.22
N GLY A 59 -11.46 -4.77 9.32
CA GLY A 59 -11.50 -3.94 10.52
C GLY A 59 -10.26 -3.08 10.74
N HIS A 60 -9.33 -3.02 9.76
CA HIS A 60 -8.15 -2.17 9.84
C HIS A 60 -8.49 -0.70 9.57
N PRO A 61 -7.71 0.25 10.12
CA PRO A 61 -7.87 1.67 9.85
C PRO A 61 -7.85 1.95 8.35
N LYS A 62 -8.85 2.70 7.89
CA LYS A 62 -9.02 3.00 6.46
C LYS A 62 -7.86 3.85 5.95
N GLU A 63 -7.39 4.79 6.76
CA GLU A 63 -6.32 5.73 6.46
C GLU A 63 -5.00 5.00 6.14
N ASP A 64 -4.65 3.98 6.93
CA ASP A 64 -3.45 3.17 6.71
C ASP A 64 -3.55 2.40 5.39
N LEU A 65 -4.71 1.83 5.11
CA LEU A 65 -4.95 1.10 3.87
C LEU A 65 -4.99 2.02 2.65
N GLU A 66 -5.44 3.27 2.78
CA GLU A 66 -5.38 4.28 1.72
C GLU A 66 -3.93 4.64 1.37
N GLN A 67 -3.05 4.79 2.36
CA GLN A 67 -1.63 5.02 2.12
C GLN A 67 -0.98 3.86 1.36
N LEU A 68 -1.28 2.62 1.76
CA LEU A 68 -0.79 1.43 1.05
C LEU A 68 -1.32 1.34 -0.38
N ALA A 69 -2.59 1.66 -0.58
CA ALA A 69 -3.20 1.72 -1.90
C ALA A 69 -2.52 2.78 -2.79
N ALA A 70 -2.21 3.95 -2.23
CA ALA A 70 -1.47 5.01 -2.93
C ALA A 70 -0.05 4.55 -3.29
N ILE A 71 0.65 3.83 -2.41
CA ILE A 71 1.96 3.23 -2.71
C ILE A 71 1.85 2.26 -3.89
N GLY A 72 0.79 1.45 -3.93
CA GLY A 72 0.50 0.56 -5.06
C GLY A 72 0.31 1.31 -6.37
N LEU A 73 -0.42 2.45 -6.36
CA LEU A 73 -0.57 3.33 -7.53
C LEU A 73 0.78 3.90 -7.99
N ILE A 74 1.61 4.37 -7.06
CA ILE A 74 2.94 4.91 -7.37
C ILE A 74 3.83 3.84 -8.02
N LYS A 75 3.82 2.62 -7.48
CA LYS A 75 4.58 1.50 -8.07
C LYS A 75 4.08 1.16 -9.47
N ALA A 76 2.77 1.20 -9.69
CA ALA A 76 2.17 0.95 -10.98
C ALA A 76 2.51 2.05 -11.99
N SER A 77 2.35 3.34 -11.62
CA SER A 77 2.56 4.48 -12.51
C SER A 77 4.00 4.56 -13.03
N ARG A 78 4.98 4.25 -12.18
CA ARG A 78 6.41 4.22 -12.55
C ARG A 78 6.78 3.10 -13.53
N ARG A 79 5.96 2.05 -13.63
CA ARG A 79 6.14 0.91 -14.53
C ARG A 79 5.20 0.93 -15.72
N TYR A 80 4.23 1.87 -15.72
CA TYR A 80 3.25 1.97 -16.77
C TYR A 80 3.82 2.78 -17.94
N ASP A 81 4.06 2.09 -19.05
CA ASP A 81 4.46 2.73 -20.30
C ASP A 81 3.20 3.08 -21.10
N ILE A 82 2.87 4.38 -21.14
CA ILE A 82 1.72 4.91 -21.86
C ILE A 82 1.91 4.87 -23.38
N HIS A 83 3.16 4.80 -23.86
CA HIS A 83 3.49 4.79 -25.29
C HIS A 83 3.45 3.38 -25.89
N ARG A 84 3.28 2.35 -25.06
CA ARG A 84 3.17 0.98 -25.56
C ARG A 84 1.86 0.79 -26.32
N PRO A 85 1.88 0.18 -27.54
CA PRO A 85 0.67 -0.08 -28.31
C PRO A 85 -0.42 -0.77 -27.50
N GLY A 86 -1.66 -0.28 -27.62
CA GLY A 86 -2.82 -0.79 -26.86
C GLY A 86 -2.93 -0.30 -25.42
N ARG A 87 -2.04 0.60 -24.95
CA ARG A 87 -2.16 1.25 -23.64
C ARG A 87 -2.60 2.70 -23.81
N SER A 88 -3.49 3.11 -22.93
CA SER A 88 -3.96 4.50 -22.80
C SER A 88 -4.16 4.81 -21.32
N PRO A 89 -4.27 6.10 -20.93
CA PRO A 89 -4.60 6.47 -19.55
C PRO A 89 -5.83 5.74 -19.02
N ASN A 90 -6.83 5.49 -19.85
CA ASN A 90 -8.06 4.79 -19.48
C ASN A 90 -7.83 3.33 -19.06
N HIS A 91 -6.76 2.70 -19.51
CA HIS A 91 -6.39 1.34 -19.13
C HIS A 91 -5.51 1.25 -17.88
N PHE A 92 -5.09 2.40 -17.34
CA PHE A 92 -4.20 2.44 -16.18
C PHE A 92 -4.80 1.75 -14.94
N ILE A 93 -6.09 1.94 -14.66
CA ILE A 93 -6.75 1.30 -13.50
C ILE A 93 -6.66 -0.23 -13.57
N ALA A 94 -6.89 -0.81 -14.75
CA ALA A 94 -6.79 -2.26 -14.92
C ALA A 94 -5.38 -2.77 -14.63
N TYR A 95 -4.35 -2.04 -15.10
CA TYR A 95 -2.95 -2.34 -14.83
C TYR A 95 -2.56 -2.12 -13.37
N ALA A 96 -3.05 -1.06 -12.73
CA ALA A 96 -2.69 -0.68 -11.37
C ALA A 96 -3.37 -1.55 -10.29
N ARG A 97 -4.55 -2.10 -10.59
CA ARG A 97 -5.35 -2.90 -9.65
C ARG A 97 -4.56 -4.01 -8.94
N PRO A 98 -3.78 -4.87 -9.61
CA PRO A 98 -2.99 -5.89 -8.93
C PRO A 98 -1.92 -5.30 -8.01
N PHE A 99 -1.32 -4.15 -8.36
CA PHE A 99 -0.34 -3.46 -7.49
C PHE A 99 -1.00 -2.95 -6.22
N VAL A 100 -2.13 -2.27 -6.33
CA VAL A 100 -2.90 -1.74 -5.20
C VAL A 100 -3.35 -2.85 -4.27
N ASN A 101 -3.97 -3.91 -4.81
CA ASN A 101 -4.37 -5.06 -4.02
C ASN A 101 -3.17 -5.77 -3.40
N GLY A 102 -2.07 -5.89 -4.13
CA GLY A 102 -0.84 -6.53 -3.67
C GLY A 102 -0.27 -5.84 -2.43
N GLU A 103 -0.12 -4.51 -2.43
CA GLU A 103 0.41 -3.77 -1.27
C GLU A 103 -0.47 -3.95 -0.03
N ILE A 104 -1.80 -3.84 -0.18
CA ILE A 104 -2.72 -4.05 0.93
C ILE A 104 -2.65 -5.48 1.46
N THR A 105 -2.69 -6.47 0.57
CA THR A 105 -2.69 -7.88 0.99
C THR A 105 -1.36 -8.31 1.60
N HIS A 106 -0.23 -7.77 1.12
CA HIS A 106 1.08 -7.99 1.76
C HIS A 106 1.12 -7.43 3.17
N TYR A 107 0.66 -6.19 3.35
CA TYR A 107 0.58 -5.59 4.69
C TYR A 107 -0.32 -6.39 5.62
N LEU A 108 -1.53 -6.74 5.17
CA LEU A 108 -2.47 -7.53 5.98
C LEU A 108 -1.91 -8.91 6.35
N ARG A 109 -1.13 -9.52 5.46
CA ARG A 109 -0.48 -10.79 5.73
C ARG A 109 0.65 -10.67 6.76
N ASP A 110 1.46 -9.62 6.66
CA ASP A 110 2.72 -9.53 7.40
C ASP A 110 2.59 -8.69 8.67
N LYS A 111 1.72 -7.68 8.66
CA LYS A 111 1.58 -6.67 9.72
C LYS A 111 0.15 -6.51 10.24
N GLY A 112 -0.85 -7.07 9.56
CA GLY A 112 -2.27 -6.85 9.86
C GLY A 112 -2.78 -7.53 11.13
N PHE A 113 -1.95 -8.35 11.78
CA PHE A 113 -2.30 -9.02 13.02
C PHE A 113 -1.35 -8.59 14.13
N LEU A 114 -1.88 -8.12 15.25
CA LEU A 114 -1.09 -7.83 16.45
C LEU A 114 -0.46 -9.11 17.03
N ILE A 115 -1.15 -10.22 16.90
CA ILE A 115 -0.64 -11.53 17.27
C ILE A 115 -0.15 -12.23 16.01
N SER A 116 1.10 -12.68 16.04
CA SER A 116 1.70 -13.40 14.91
C SER A 116 1.03 -14.76 14.75
N VAL A 117 0.12 -14.87 13.78
CA VAL A 117 -0.52 -16.16 13.42
C VAL A 117 0.27 -16.77 12.26
N PRO A 118 0.69 -18.07 12.35
CA PRO A 118 1.40 -18.75 11.28
C PRO A 118 0.66 -18.64 9.93
N GLY A 119 1.39 -18.38 8.83
CA GLY A 119 0.80 -18.21 7.49
C GLY A 119 -0.11 -19.36 7.08
N ARG A 120 0.31 -20.62 7.38
CA ARG A 120 -0.48 -21.83 7.12
C ARG A 120 -1.84 -21.82 7.83
N TRP A 121 -1.93 -21.29 9.06
CA TRP A 121 -3.19 -21.22 9.79
C TRP A 121 -4.14 -20.22 9.15
N ARG A 122 -3.61 -19.09 8.70
CA ARG A 122 -4.40 -18.07 7.97
C ARG A 122 -4.96 -18.62 6.65
N GLU A 123 -4.17 -19.40 5.93
CA GLU A 123 -4.62 -20.06 4.70
C GLU A 123 -5.71 -21.10 4.98
N LEU A 124 -5.52 -21.95 5.98
CA LEU A 124 -6.51 -22.94 6.38
C LEU A 124 -7.82 -22.27 6.84
N HIS A 125 -7.70 -21.21 7.66
CA HIS A 125 -8.86 -20.44 8.10
C HIS A 125 -9.59 -19.80 6.92
N ALA A 126 -8.86 -19.17 5.98
CA ALA A 126 -9.46 -18.56 4.79
C ALA A 126 -10.19 -19.60 3.92
N ARG A 127 -9.63 -20.82 3.76
CA ARG A 127 -10.28 -21.95 3.06
C ARG A 127 -11.52 -22.42 3.79
N GLY A 128 -11.48 -22.58 5.11
CA GLY A 128 -12.64 -22.96 5.91
C GLY A 128 -13.77 -21.93 5.85
N GLN A 129 -13.43 -20.64 5.94
CA GLN A 129 -14.39 -19.54 5.77
C GLN A 129 -15.01 -19.50 4.36
N LYS A 130 -14.27 -19.93 3.33
CA LYS A 130 -14.81 -20.07 1.98
C LYS A 130 -15.83 -21.21 1.93
N LEU A 131 -15.52 -22.39 2.48
CA LEU A 131 -16.41 -23.53 2.54
C LEU A 131 -17.71 -23.19 3.29
N LEU A 132 -17.63 -22.47 4.42
CA LEU A 132 -18.81 -21.99 5.16
C LEU A 132 -19.72 -21.11 4.29
N ARG A 133 -19.14 -20.20 3.51
CA ARG A 133 -19.91 -19.34 2.59
C ARG A 133 -20.53 -20.11 1.42
N GLU A 134 -19.96 -21.21 1.04
CA GLU A 134 -20.47 -22.14 0.01
C GLU A 134 -21.54 -23.08 0.55
N GLY A 135 -21.91 -22.96 1.84
CA GLY A 135 -22.98 -23.73 2.48
C GLY A 135 -22.53 -25.05 3.09
N THR A 136 -21.22 -25.31 3.22
CA THR A 136 -20.71 -26.52 3.89
C THR A 136 -21.03 -26.44 5.39
N PRO A 137 -21.61 -27.50 6.00
CA PRO A 137 -21.82 -27.56 7.45
C PRO A 137 -20.52 -27.38 8.22
N ALA A 138 -20.56 -26.60 9.31
CA ALA A 138 -19.38 -26.24 10.10
C ALA A 138 -18.64 -27.47 10.64
N GLU A 139 -19.38 -28.52 10.97
CA GLU A 139 -18.85 -29.78 11.52
C GLU A 139 -17.99 -30.59 10.52
N LEU A 140 -18.23 -30.41 9.22
CA LEU A 140 -17.47 -31.09 8.16
C LEU A 140 -16.20 -30.37 7.76
N ILE A 141 -16.05 -29.09 8.13
CA ILE A 141 -14.92 -28.26 7.70
C ILE A 141 -13.56 -28.82 8.17
N PRO A 142 -13.39 -29.20 9.43
CA PRO A 142 -12.13 -29.80 9.89
C PRO A 142 -11.72 -31.00 9.02
N THR A 143 -12.64 -31.94 8.80
CA THR A 143 -12.41 -33.13 7.99
C THR A 143 -12.03 -32.79 6.55
N MET A 144 -12.74 -31.85 5.93
CA MET A 144 -12.44 -31.40 4.56
C MET A 144 -11.08 -30.70 4.42
N LEU A 145 -10.59 -30.09 5.50
CA LEU A 145 -9.27 -29.48 5.56
C LEU A 145 -8.16 -30.43 5.99
N GLY A 146 -8.50 -31.70 6.32
CA GLY A 146 -7.56 -32.70 6.83
C GLY A 146 -7.08 -32.38 8.25
N LEU A 147 -7.95 -31.79 9.08
CA LEU A 147 -7.69 -31.38 10.44
C LEU A 147 -8.61 -32.16 11.41
N ASN A 148 -8.20 -32.26 12.67
CA ASN A 148 -9.12 -32.60 13.76
C ASN A 148 -9.89 -31.37 14.23
N THR A 149 -10.99 -31.58 14.95
CA THR A 149 -11.87 -30.51 15.42
C THR A 149 -11.14 -29.53 16.34
N GLU A 150 -10.37 -30.03 17.30
CA GLU A 150 -9.58 -29.20 18.23
C GLU A 150 -8.63 -28.24 17.48
N ARG A 151 -7.93 -28.78 16.48
CA ARG A 151 -6.99 -27.99 15.69
C ARG A 151 -7.68 -26.91 14.86
N TRP A 152 -8.86 -27.18 14.33
CA TRP A 152 -9.67 -26.22 13.64
C TRP A 152 -10.17 -25.10 14.57
N GLU A 153 -10.63 -25.45 15.78
CA GLU A 153 -11.06 -24.50 16.80
C GLU A 153 -9.90 -23.58 17.22
N GLU A 154 -8.70 -24.13 17.46
CA GLU A 154 -7.50 -23.38 17.78
C GLU A 154 -7.15 -22.38 16.66
N ILE A 155 -7.14 -22.83 15.40
CA ILE A 155 -6.87 -21.98 14.23
C ILE A 155 -7.93 -20.90 14.12
N SER A 156 -9.21 -21.23 14.28
CA SER A 156 -10.31 -20.30 14.17
C SER A 156 -10.25 -19.25 15.27
N ALA A 157 -9.99 -19.64 16.51
CA ALA A 157 -9.82 -18.74 17.65
C ALA A 157 -8.64 -17.77 17.42
N ALA A 158 -7.48 -18.30 17.03
CA ALA A 158 -6.30 -17.47 16.77
C ALA A 158 -6.51 -16.46 15.63
N CYS A 159 -7.25 -16.84 14.58
CA CYS A 159 -7.55 -15.96 13.44
C CYS A 159 -8.70 -14.98 13.71
N ALA A 160 -9.56 -15.26 14.70
CA ALA A 160 -10.71 -14.41 15.07
C ALA A 160 -10.34 -13.28 16.03
N VAL A 161 -9.14 -13.28 16.62
CA VAL A 161 -8.69 -12.24 17.55
C VAL A 161 -8.74 -10.88 16.87
N ARG A 162 -9.60 -9.99 17.38
CA ARG A 162 -9.67 -8.59 16.98
C ARG A 162 -9.07 -7.73 18.08
N VAL A 163 -8.24 -6.77 17.67
CA VAL A 163 -7.78 -5.74 18.58
C VAL A 163 -8.87 -4.69 18.70
N VAL A 164 -9.41 -4.55 19.87
CA VAL A 164 -10.35 -3.47 20.21
C VAL A 164 -9.56 -2.42 20.98
N ALA A 165 -9.63 -1.15 20.55
CA ALA A 165 -9.05 -0.05 21.31
C ALA A 165 -9.81 0.05 22.65
N MET A 166 -9.09 -0.17 23.74
CA MET A 166 -9.65 0.05 25.09
C MET A 166 -9.86 1.55 25.30
N ARG A 167 -11.09 1.96 25.59
CA ARG A 167 -11.36 3.30 26.11
C ARG A 167 -10.85 3.36 27.54
N VAL A 168 -10.08 4.38 27.85
CA VAL A 168 -9.43 4.57 29.17
C VAL A 168 -10.41 4.52 30.36
N GLY A 169 -11.72 4.70 30.15
CA GLY A 169 -12.73 4.61 31.21
C GLY A 169 -13.28 3.20 31.50
N GLN A 170 -12.90 2.17 30.73
CA GLN A 170 -13.41 0.79 30.95
C GLN A 170 -12.48 -0.08 31.80
N VAL A 171 -11.30 0.42 32.14
CA VAL A 171 -10.31 -0.33 32.93
C VAL A 171 -10.68 -0.34 34.42
N GLU A 172 -11.38 0.69 34.91
CA GLU A 172 -11.76 0.80 36.32
C GLU A 172 -12.92 -0.14 36.71
N GLU A 173 -13.82 -0.48 35.78
CA GLU A 173 -14.94 -1.39 36.04
C GLU A 173 -14.55 -2.88 36.03
N SER A 174 -13.46 -3.26 35.39
CA SER A 174 -13.02 -4.66 35.30
C SER A 174 -12.01 -5.09 36.38
N LEU A 175 -11.46 -4.13 37.11
CA LEU A 175 -10.58 -4.35 38.29
C LEU A 175 -11.39 -4.16 39.59
N GLY A 176 -12.56 -4.82 39.70
CA GLY A 176 -13.42 -4.76 40.88
C GLY A 176 -12.62 -4.95 42.16
N TYR A 177 -12.52 -3.82 42.92
CA TYR A 177 -12.18 -3.78 44.33
C TYR A 177 -13.46 -3.88 45.13
#